data_3bb6fee527099723f3287a6782668a2e
#
_entry.id   3bb6fee527099723f3287a6782668a2e
#
_cell.length_a   1.000
_cell.length_b   1.000
_cell.length_c   1.000
_cell.angle_alpha   90.00
_cell.angle_beta   90.00
_cell.angle_gamma   90.00
#
_symmetry.space_group_name_H-M   'P 1'
#
loop_
_entity.id
_entity.type
_entity.pdbx_description
1 polymer ?
#
loop_
_entity_poly.entity_id
_entity_poly.type
_entity_poly.pdbx_seq_one_letter_code
_entity_poly.pdbx_strand_id
1 'polypeptide(L)'
;MRIIIVGCGKVGAALAEQLSAEGHDLTLVDLSERRLTELTNTLDLTSVTGSGTSYHVLKEAGVQDTDLLIAVTTHDEINLLSCLIARKASGCHTIARVRDPEYVEEVGFMRDELGLSMVINPELSTARVVSRLIRFPSAIDVSTFAKGRIELLDIRIPDGSRLEGMAVCEIGPVLRCTALLCMVRRSGQTFIPKGDFILHAGDDITVIIPPNEQADFFRQIGVPNDHIRSAMLIGGGKISYFLAKLLLDSGISVKIIENRLDRCEALSELLPGATIIHGDGTDRDLLDEEGLARCEAFCALTGMDEENILLALHAGRHTKAKLFTKVNRVNFEEVIGSLPIGTVVRPKQTTAELIGQYTRAMQNSMGSNVETLHQLGNGAEALEFRVAAHDLIGVPLHDMPIRQDVLLCCINRKGRRIIPRGSDVLREGDTVIVVSTRRGMNDLQDIFQPERTEGAPS
;
A
#
# COMPACT_ATOMS: atom_id res chain seq x y z
N MET A 1 1.20 4.59 -22.41
CA MET A 1 2.67 4.78 -22.21
C MET A 1 3.40 3.57 -22.77
N ARG A 2 4.63 3.76 -23.26
CA ARG A 2 5.54 2.67 -23.64
C ARG A 2 6.41 2.30 -22.44
N ILE A 3 6.31 1.06 -22.00
CA ILE A 3 6.97 0.59 -20.77
C ILE A 3 7.82 -0.65 -21.08
N ILE A 4 9.07 -0.65 -20.65
CA ILE A 4 9.93 -1.82 -20.68
C ILE A 4 10.00 -2.44 -19.29
N ILE A 5 9.74 -3.76 -19.19
CA ILE A 5 9.90 -4.53 -17.94
C ILE A 5 11.07 -5.48 -18.10
N VAL A 6 12.10 -5.31 -17.28
CA VAL A 6 13.28 -6.19 -17.22
C VAL A 6 13.11 -7.18 -16.08
N GLY A 7 13.03 -8.46 -16.42
CA GLY A 7 12.81 -9.57 -15.50
C GLY A 7 11.36 -10.04 -15.44
N CYS A 8 11.08 -11.18 -16.08
CA CYS A 8 9.76 -11.82 -16.15
C CYS A 8 9.57 -12.90 -15.08
N GLY A 9 10.13 -12.67 -13.88
CA GLY A 9 9.82 -13.48 -12.70
C GLY A 9 8.40 -13.20 -12.19
N LYS A 10 8.10 -13.74 -11.00
CA LYS A 10 6.75 -13.61 -10.42
C LYS A 10 6.23 -12.17 -10.25
N VAL A 11 7.11 -11.20 -10.00
CA VAL A 11 6.76 -9.77 -9.90
C VAL A 11 6.57 -9.16 -11.28
N GLY A 12 7.50 -9.42 -12.20
CA GLY A 12 7.43 -8.90 -13.57
C GLY A 12 6.20 -9.41 -14.33
N ALA A 13 5.81 -10.68 -14.14
CA ALA A 13 4.59 -11.24 -14.72
C ALA A 13 3.33 -10.54 -14.18
N ALA A 14 3.22 -10.38 -12.85
CA ALA A 14 2.09 -9.68 -12.25
C ALA A 14 1.99 -8.21 -12.70
N LEU A 15 3.14 -7.54 -12.88
CA LEU A 15 3.19 -6.18 -13.44
C LEU A 15 2.75 -6.15 -14.90
N ALA A 16 3.21 -7.12 -15.72
CA ALA A 16 2.82 -7.20 -17.11
C ALA A 16 1.30 -7.40 -17.27
N GLU A 17 0.70 -8.29 -16.48
CA GLU A 17 -0.75 -8.51 -16.44
C GLU A 17 -1.50 -7.23 -16.04
N GLN A 18 -1.09 -6.56 -14.98
CA GLN A 18 -1.75 -5.36 -14.50
C GLN A 18 -1.63 -4.19 -15.48
N LEU A 19 -0.41 -3.88 -15.95
CA LEU A 19 -0.16 -2.74 -16.83
C LEU A 19 -0.73 -2.97 -18.25
N SER A 20 -0.78 -4.22 -18.72
CA SER A 20 -1.48 -4.58 -19.95
C SER A 20 -2.99 -4.33 -19.84
N ALA A 21 -3.60 -4.72 -18.71
CA ALA A 21 -5.02 -4.44 -18.43
C ALA A 21 -5.32 -2.94 -18.30
N GLU A 22 -4.34 -2.13 -17.93
CA GLU A 22 -4.42 -0.66 -17.89
C GLU A 22 -4.19 -0.01 -19.28
N GLY A 23 -3.94 -0.80 -20.33
CA GLY A 23 -3.81 -0.33 -21.71
C GLY A 23 -2.44 0.29 -22.05
N HIS A 24 -1.38 -0.14 -21.35
CA HIS A 24 -0.01 0.27 -21.67
C HIS A 24 0.61 -0.60 -22.76
N ASP A 25 1.48 -0.01 -23.58
CA ASP A 25 2.30 -0.70 -24.58
C ASP A 25 3.55 -1.28 -23.89
N LEU A 26 3.63 -2.61 -23.81
CA LEU A 26 4.63 -3.29 -23.00
C LEU A 26 5.64 -4.04 -23.84
N THR A 27 6.92 -3.91 -23.46
CA THR A 27 8.01 -4.76 -23.94
C THR A 27 8.67 -5.48 -22.76
N LEU A 28 8.73 -6.80 -22.80
CA LEU A 28 9.37 -7.63 -21.77
C LEU A 28 10.79 -8.00 -22.16
N VAL A 29 11.72 -7.95 -21.20
CA VAL A 29 13.11 -8.39 -21.37
C VAL A 29 13.44 -9.42 -20.29
N ASP A 30 13.80 -10.64 -20.67
CA ASP A 30 14.26 -11.70 -19.75
C ASP A 30 15.27 -12.59 -20.44
N LEU A 31 16.12 -13.26 -19.66
CA LEU A 31 17.03 -14.29 -20.19
C LEU A 31 16.31 -15.58 -20.58
N SER A 32 15.12 -15.83 -20.05
CA SER A 32 14.33 -17.03 -20.25
C SER A 32 13.29 -16.84 -21.35
N GLU A 33 13.59 -17.31 -22.56
CA GLU A 33 12.65 -17.34 -23.68
C GLU A 33 11.34 -18.05 -23.33
N ARG A 34 11.40 -19.13 -22.53
CA ARG A 34 10.21 -19.86 -22.09
C ARG A 34 9.24 -18.95 -21.31
N ARG A 35 9.73 -18.13 -20.36
CA ARG A 35 8.86 -17.22 -19.58
C ARG A 35 8.26 -16.14 -20.45
N LEU A 36 9.04 -15.63 -21.39
CA LEU A 36 8.56 -14.63 -22.35
C LEU A 36 7.43 -15.22 -23.21
N THR A 37 7.61 -16.42 -23.76
CA THR A 37 6.59 -17.11 -24.56
C THR A 37 5.31 -17.39 -23.75
N GLU A 38 5.42 -17.81 -22.49
CA GLU A 38 4.27 -18.03 -21.62
C GLU A 38 3.43 -16.74 -21.47
N LEU A 39 4.06 -15.57 -21.32
CA LEU A 39 3.38 -14.28 -21.17
C LEU A 39 2.85 -13.72 -22.50
N THR A 40 3.61 -13.81 -23.58
CA THR A 40 3.15 -13.34 -24.91
C THR A 40 1.99 -14.15 -25.47
N ASN A 41 1.81 -15.40 -25.03
CA ASN A 41 0.65 -16.21 -25.42
C ASN A 41 -0.66 -15.76 -24.73
N THR A 42 -0.58 -15.03 -23.62
CA THR A 42 -1.74 -14.63 -22.83
C THR A 42 -2.00 -13.13 -22.84
N LEU A 43 -0.97 -12.33 -23.12
CA LEU A 43 -1.02 -10.88 -23.11
C LEU A 43 -0.57 -10.31 -24.46
N ASP A 44 -1.20 -9.23 -24.89
CA ASP A 44 -0.78 -8.49 -26.09
C ASP A 44 0.40 -7.58 -25.74
N LEU A 45 1.62 -8.10 -25.96
CA LEU A 45 2.86 -7.40 -25.65
C LEU A 45 4.02 -7.92 -26.51
N THR A 46 5.09 -7.15 -26.58
CA THR A 46 6.34 -7.56 -27.24
C THR A 46 7.35 -8.13 -26.25
N SER A 47 8.31 -8.92 -26.73
CA SER A 47 9.36 -9.48 -25.90
C SER A 47 10.70 -9.56 -26.59
N VAL A 48 11.79 -9.38 -25.84
CA VAL A 48 13.18 -9.51 -26.30
C VAL A 48 13.93 -10.42 -25.33
N THR A 49 14.53 -11.48 -25.86
CA THR A 49 15.34 -12.41 -25.06
C THR A 49 16.75 -11.86 -24.89
N GLY A 50 17.17 -11.60 -23.65
CA GLY A 50 18.50 -11.11 -23.37
C GLY A 50 18.67 -10.48 -22.00
N SER A 51 19.87 -9.98 -21.73
CA SER A 51 20.19 -9.30 -20.46
C SER A 51 19.75 -7.85 -20.50
N GLY A 52 19.02 -7.40 -19.46
CA GLY A 52 18.68 -6.00 -19.27
C GLY A 52 19.88 -5.07 -19.06
N THR A 53 21.07 -5.61 -18.81
CA THR A 53 22.32 -4.85 -18.74
C THR A 53 23.03 -4.69 -20.10
N SER A 54 22.45 -5.27 -21.16
CA SER A 54 22.96 -5.09 -22.53
C SER A 54 22.26 -3.92 -23.20
N TYR A 55 23.00 -2.87 -23.56
CA TYR A 55 22.45 -1.74 -24.32
C TYR A 55 21.85 -2.19 -25.67
N HIS A 56 22.45 -3.21 -26.33
CA HIS A 56 21.93 -3.74 -27.58
C HIS A 56 20.53 -4.35 -27.39
N VAL A 57 20.35 -5.16 -26.34
CA VAL A 57 19.05 -5.76 -25.99
C VAL A 57 18.02 -4.68 -25.64
N LEU A 58 18.41 -3.69 -24.86
CA LEU A 58 17.51 -2.57 -24.50
C LEU A 58 17.15 -1.72 -25.73
N LYS A 59 18.07 -1.56 -26.68
CA LYS A 59 17.81 -0.86 -27.95
C LYS A 59 16.81 -1.65 -28.80
N GLU A 60 16.96 -2.96 -28.91
CA GLU A 60 16.02 -3.85 -29.59
C GLU A 60 14.62 -3.80 -28.91
N ALA A 61 14.59 -3.71 -27.58
CA ALA A 61 13.37 -3.50 -26.80
C ALA A 61 12.75 -2.11 -26.93
N GLY A 62 13.35 -1.18 -27.68
CA GLY A 62 12.81 0.15 -27.94
C GLY A 62 13.09 1.18 -26.83
N VAL A 63 14.21 1.04 -26.10
CA VAL A 63 14.55 1.93 -24.98
C VAL A 63 14.62 3.41 -25.36
N GLN A 64 14.91 3.75 -26.61
CA GLN A 64 15.05 5.13 -27.10
C GLN A 64 13.73 5.91 -27.07
N ASP A 65 12.61 5.19 -27.19
CA ASP A 65 11.26 5.76 -27.24
C ASP A 65 10.41 5.38 -26.02
N THR A 66 11.03 4.81 -25.00
CA THR A 66 10.37 4.31 -23.78
C THR A 66 10.10 5.46 -22.79
N ASP A 67 8.91 5.49 -22.22
CA ASP A 67 8.54 6.43 -21.16
C ASP A 67 9.04 5.98 -19.79
N LEU A 68 8.99 4.66 -19.52
CA LEU A 68 9.32 4.06 -18.24
C LEU A 68 10.02 2.71 -18.42
N LEU A 69 11.15 2.52 -17.73
CA LEU A 69 11.77 1.20 -17.57
C LEU A 69 11.63 0.71 -16.12
N ILE A 70 11.14 -0.51 -15.95
CA ILE A 70 10.96 -1.17 -14.66
C ILE A 70 11.87 -2.40 -14.58
N ALA A 71 12.87 -2.38 -13.71
CA ALA A 71 13.80 -3.50 -13.53
C ALA A 71 13.48 -4.27 -12.23
N VAL A 72 13.02 -5.54 -12.37
CA VAL A 72 12.52 -6.38 -11.27
C VAL A 72 13.11 -7.79 -11.29
N THR A 73 14.35 -7.94 -11.75
CA THR A 73 15.08 -9.21 -11.71
C THR A 73 15.39 -9.64 -10.28
N THR A 74 16.02 -10.80 -10.11
CA THR A 74 16.41 -11.31 -8.78
C THR A 74 17.67 -10.66 -8.20
N HIS A 75 18.41 -9.89 -8.98
CA HIS A 75 19.68 -9.27 -8.62
C HIS A 75 19.56 -7.74 -8.61
N ASP A 76 19.85 -7.14 -7.48
CA ASP A 76 19.71 -5.71 -7.26
C ASP A 76 20.65 -4.91 -8.16
N GLU A 77 21.90 -5.38 -8.35
CA GLU A 77 22.90 -4.76 -9.21
C GLU A 77 22.47 -4.74 -10.68
N ILE A 78 21.84 -5.82 -11.17
CA ILE A 78 21.28 -5.89 -12.51
C ILE A 78 20.14 -4.88 -12.67
N ASN A 79 19.27 -4.74 -11.66
CA ASN A 79 18.17 -3.81 -11.70
C ASN A 79 18.68 -2.35 -11.74
N LEU A 80 19.64 -2.02 -10.89
CA LEU A 80 20.24 -0.68 -10.85
C LEU A 80 20.97 -0.35 -12.16
N LEU A 81 21.78 -1.30 -12.68
CA LEU A 81 22.52 -1.09 -13.92
C LEU A 81 21.59 -0.99 -15.15
N SER A 82 20.55 -1.80 -15.23
CA SER A 82 19.55 -1.69 -16.31
C SER A 82 18.88 -0.32 -16.33
N CYS A 83 18.48 0.17 -15.17
CA CYS A 83 17.91 1.50 -15.02
C CYS A 83 18.88 2.62 -15.42
N LEU A 84 20.14 2.52 -15.00
CA LEU A 84 21.19 3.50 -15.36
C LEU A 84 21.40 3.56 -16.87
N ILE A 85 21.50 2.39 -17.54
CA ILE A 85 21.69 2.30 -18.99
C ILE A 85 20.49 2.92 -19.71
N ALA A 86 19.27 2.58 -19.32
CA ALA A 86 18.05 3.09 -19.94
C ALA A 86 17.97 4.62 -19.82
N ARG A 87 18.21 5.14 -18.60
CA ARG A 87 18.21 6.57 -18.35
C ARG A 87 19.25 7.31 -19.19
N LYS A 88 20.45 6.76 -19.35
CA LYS A 88 21.49 7.34 -20.20
C LYS A 88 21.18 7.26 -21.67
N ALA A 89 20.43 6.24 -22.09
CA ALA A 89 20.05 6.03 -23.49
C ALA A 89 18.94 6.96 -23.98
N SER A 90 17.95 7.25 -23.14
CA SER A 90 16.73 7.98 -23.54
C SER A 90 16.31 9.07 -22.56
N GLY A 91 16.84 9.09 -21.34
CA GLY A 91 16.34 9.97 -20.27
C GLY A 91 15.00 9.53 -19.67
N CYS A 92 14.49 8.33 -20.00
CA CYS A 92 13.22 7.80 -19.49
C CYS A 92 13.19 7.71 -17.97
N HIS A 93 11.99 7.64 -17.42
CA HIS A 93 11.80 7.32 -16.02
C HIS A 93 12.21 5.87 -15.72
N THR A 94 12.73 5.62 -14.51
CA THR A 94 13.23 4.30 -14.16
C THR A 94 12.80 3.88 -12.77
N ILE A 95 12.37 2.62 -12.62
CA ILE A 95 12.06 1.98 -11.35
C ILE A 95 12.98 0.78 -11.16
N ALA A 96 13.77 0.77 -10.09
CA ALA A 96 14.62 -0.35 -9.73
C ALA A 96 14.08 -1.07 -8.49
N ARG A 97 13.98 -2.41 -8.57
CA ARG A 97 13.76 -3.25 -7.40
C ARG A 97 15.09 -3.48 -6.67
N VAL A 98 15.11 -3.12 -5.38
CA VAL A 98 16.27 -3.29 -4.51
C VAL A 98 15.82 -3.94 -3.21
N ARG A 99 16.38 -5.10 -2.87
CA ARG A 99 15.94 -5.96 -1.75
C ARG A 99 16.94 -6.06 -0.62
N ASP A 100 18.20 -5.76 -0.91
CA ASP A 100 19.25 -5.87 0.08
C ASP A 100 19.12 -4.78 1.15
N PRO A 101 19.14 -5.14 2.45
CA PRO A 101 19.07 -4.16 3.53
C PRO A 101 20.15 -3.08 3.46
N GLU A 102 21.38 -3.42 3.04
CA GLU A 102 22.48 -2.47 2.92
C GLU A 102 22.16 -1.39 1.88
N TYR A 103 21.68 -1.79 0.71
CA TYR A 103 21.26 -0.84 -0.32
C TYR A 103 20.04 -0.01 0.07
N VAL A 104 19.15 -0.57 0.91
CA VAL A 104 17.93 0.15 1.36
C VAL A 104 18.28 1.33 2.25
N GLU A 105 19.31 1.26 3.06
CA GLU A 105 19.78 2.38 3.89
C GLU A 105 20.37 3.51 3.05
N GLU A 106 20.96 3.18 1.90
CA GLU A 106 21.57 4.13 0.96
C GLU A 106 20.66 4.52 -0.23
N VAL A 107 19.41 4.08 -0.23
CA VAL A 107 18.47 4.32 -1.37
C VAL A 107 18.36 5.80 -1.74
N GLY A 108 18.41 6.72 -0.77
CA GLY A 108 18.35 8.15 -1.03
C GLY A 108 19.52 8.62 -1.90
N PHE A 109 20.73 8.26 -1.52
CA PHE A 109 21.96 8.54 -2.25
C PHE A 109 21.95 7.89 -3.64
N MET A 110 21.65 6.58 -3.71
CA MET A 110 21.57 5.85 -4.98
C MET A 110 20.54 6.45 -5.92
N ARG A 111 19.36 6.80 -5.43
CA ARG A 111 18.32 7.42 -6.25
C ARG A 111 18.80 8.73 -6.86
N ASP A 112 19.41 9.59 -6.06
CA ASP A 112 19.80 10.93 -6.47
C ASP A 112 21.03 10.88 -7.41
N GLU A 113 22.05 10.07 -7.12
CA GLU A 113 23.26 9.93 -7.93
C GLU A 113 23.06 9.12 -9.22
N LEU A 114 22.30 8.02 -9.16
CA LEU A 114 21.95 7.24 -10.36
C LEU A 114 20.75 7.86 -11.11
N GLY A 115 20.10 8.85 -10.50
CA GLY A 115 18.96 9.55 -11.04
C GLY A 115 17.74 8.65 -11.25
N LEU A 116 17.54 7.67 -10.38
CA LEU A 116 16.37 6.78 -10.44
C LEU A 116 15.10 7.54 -10.06
N SER A 117 14.03 7.29 -10.79
CA SER A 117 12.74 7.92 -10.47
C SER A 117 12.12 7.29 -9.22
N MET A 118 12.26 5.98 -9.06
CA MET A 118 11.77 5.24 -7.90
C MET A 118 12.65 4.03 -7.60
N VAL A 119 12.83 3.73 -6.32
CA VAL A 119 13.38 2.46 -5.85
C VAL A 119 12.32 1.75 -5.02
N ILE A 120 12.09 0.47 -5.30
CA ILE A 120 11.08 -0.32 -4.63
C ILE A 120 11.70 -1.53 -3.93
N ASN A 121 11.33 -1.73 -2.66
CA ASN A 121 11.64 -2.92 -1.90
C ASN A 121 10.35 -3.63 -1.49
N PRO A 122 10.01 -4.75 -2.13
CA PRO A 122 8.78 -5.50 -1.84
C PRO A 122 8.68 -5.96 -0.40
N GLU A 123 9.79 -6.39 0.16
CA GLU A 123 9.88 -6.94 1.50
C GLU A 123 9.68 -5.84 2.56
N LEU A 124 10.32 -4.70 2.38
CA LEU A 124 10.12 -3.52 3.25
C LEU A 124 8.70 -2.95 3.12
N SER A 125 8.18 -2.85 1.89
CA SER A 125 6.82 -2.36 1.66
C SER A 125 5.78 -3.25 2.36
N THR A 126 5.94 -4.57 2.25
CA THR A 126 5.12 -5.55 2.94
C THR A 126 5.26 -5.42 4.46
N ALA A 127 6.47 -5.31 4.97
CA ALA A 127 6.72 -5.12 6.40
C ALA A 127 6.06 -3.85 6.94
N ARG A 128 6.06 -2.76 6.17
CA ARG A 128 5.37 -1.51 6.53
C ARG A 128 3.86 -1.70 6.63
N VAL A 129 3.24 -2.41 5.69
CA VAL A 129 1.79 -2.72 5.75
C VAL A 129 1.47 -3.51 7.01
N VAL A 130 2.20 -4.61 7.27
CA VAL A 130 1.99 -5.44 8.46
C VAL A 130 2.23 -4.64 9.74
N SER A 131 3.31 -3.88 9.82
CA SER A 131 3.63 -3.04 10.99
C SER A 131 2.51 -2.04 11.30
N ARG A 132 1.92 -1.40 10.28
CA ARG A 132 0.77 -0.50 10.47
C ARG A 132 -0.44 -1.23 11.04
N LEU A 133 -0.77 -2.40 10.47
CA LEU A 133 -1.90 -3.21 10.92
C LEU A 133 -1.68 -3.79 12.33
N ILE A 134 -0.44 -3.98 12.75
CA ILE A 134 -0.10 -4.35 14.14
C ILE A 134 -0.30 -3.15 15.08
N ARG A 135 0.09 -1.95 14.66
CA ARG A 135 -0.12 -0.72 15.43
C ARG A 135 -1.59 -0.31 15.54
N PHE A 136 -2.40 -0.68 14.53
CA PHE A 136 -3.84 -0.44 14.49
C PHE A 136 -4.59 -1.78 14.41
N PRO A 137 -4.71 -2.54 15.52
CA PRO A 137 -5.21 -3.91 15.48
C PRO A 137 -6.63 -4.02 14.95
N SER A 138 -7.43 -3.00 15.13
CA SER A 138 -8.84 -2.96 14.70
C SER A 138 -9.03 -2.42 13.28
N ALA A 139 -7.98 -1.90 12.64
CA ALA A 139 -8.07 -1.49 11.26
C ALA A 139 -8.08 -2.72 10.32
N ILE A 140 -8.94 -2.65 9.29
CA ILE A 140 -8.96 -3.59 8.17
C ILE A 140 -7.81 -3.27 7.23
N ASP A 141 -7.61 -1.97 6.96
CA ASP A 141 -6.54 -1.43 6.15
C ASP A 141 -6.10 -0.05 6.65
N VAL A 142 -4.89 0.37 6.27
CA VAL A 142 -4.32 1.67 6.60
C VAL A 142 -3.61 2.26 5.40
N SER A 143 -4.24 3.22 4.74
CA SER A 143 -3.63 3.99 3.65
C SER A 143 -2.92 5.24 4.17
N THR A 144 -1.75 5.56 3.61
CA THR A 144 -0.95 6.70 4.09
C THR A 144 -0.67 7.71 3.00
N PHE A 145 -0.78 8.99 3.32
CA PHE A 145 -0.54 10.13 2.46
C PHE A 145 0.47 11.10 3.08
N ALA A 146 0.89 12.10 2.33
CA ALA A 146 1.84 13.13 2.76
C ALA A 146 3.10 12.52 3.39
N LYS A 147 3.70 11.51 2.73
CA LYS A 147 4.88 10.77 3.20
C LYS A 147 4.68 10.10 4.56
N GLY A 148 3.49 9.52 4.78
CA GLY A 148 3.15 8.79 6.02
C GLY A 148 2.65 9.68 7.17
N ARG A 149 2.38 10.95 6.91
CA ARG A 149 1.90 11.89 7.94
C ARG A 149 0.38 11.84 8.14
N ILE A 150 -0.37 11.40 7.14
CA ILE A 150 -1.83 11.32 7.16
C ILE A 150 -2.20 9.86 6.94
N GLU A 151 -3.05 9.33 7.82
CA GLU A 151 -3.50 7.94 7.80
C GLU A 151 -5.03 7.93 7.61
N LEU A 152 -5.48 7.20 6.59
CA LEU A 152 -6.86 6.80 6.40
C LEU A 152 -7.01 5.39 6.97
N LEU A 153 -7.89 5.23 7.94
CA LEU A 153 -8.12 3.98 8.64
C LEU A 153 -9.44 3.36 8.16
N ASP A 154 -9.38 2.15 7.63
CA ASP A 154 -10.57 1.36 7.31
C ASP A 154 -10.92 0.51 8.51
N ILE A 155 -12.12 0.69 9.05
CA ILE A 155 -12.63 -0.02 10.22
C ILE A 155 -14.04 -0.53 9.98
N ARG A 156 -14.38 -1.68 10.57
CA ARG A 156 -15.75 -2.18 10.58
C ARG A 156 -16.48 -1.70 11.82
N ILE A 157 -17.71 -1.23 11.63
CA ILE A 157 -18.59 -0.86 12.76
C ILE A 157 -19.07 -2.16 13.41
N PRO A 158 -18.72 -2.42 14.69
CA PRO A 158 -19.19 -3.62 15.37
C PRO A 158 -20.67 -3.50 15.77
N ASP A 159 -21.30 -4.66 16.00
CA ASP A 159 -22.65 -4.71 16.57
C ASP A 159 -22.71 -4.01 17.92
N GLY A 160 -23.72 -3.18 18.14
CA GLY A 160 -23.89 -2.40 19.36
C GLY A 160 -22.92 -1.23 19.51
N SER A 161 -22.22 -0.85 18.45
CA SER A 161 -21.40 0.37 18.42
C SER A 161 -22.23 1.63 18.64
N ARG A 162 -21.66 2.63 19.29
CA ARG A 162 -22.31 3.96 19.41
C ARG A 162 -22.51 4.65 18.05
N LEU A 163 -21.83 4.19 16.98
CA LEU A 163 -22.04 4.70 15.62
C LEU A 163 -23.30 4.12 14.97
N GLU A 164 -23.84 3.01 15.48
CA GLU A 164 -25.03 2.38 14.91
C GLU A 164 -26.26 3.30 15.08
N GLY A 165 -26.93 3.61 13.97
CA GLY A 165 -28.08 4.51 13.91
C GLY A 165 -27.71 6.02 13.98
N MET A 166 -26.41 6.37 14.08
CA MET A 166 -25.95 7.75 14.15
C MET A 166 -25.83 8.36 12.75
N ALA A 167 -26.22 9.61 12.62
CA ALA A 167 -25.93 10.38 11.40
C ALA A 167 -24.46 10.88 11.42
N VAL A 168 -23.84 10.97 10.25
CA VAL A 168 -22.42 11.37 10.12
C VAL A 168 -22.14 12.74 10.77
N CYS A 169 -23.06 13.70 10.64
CA CYS A 169 -22.92 15.03 11.26
C CYS A 169 -22.90 15.01 12.80
N GLU A 170 -23.39 13.93 13.41
CA GLU A 170 -23.47 13.79 14.87
C GLU A 170 -22.17 13.21 15.48
N ILE A 171 -21.31 12.59 14.67
CA ILE A 171 -20.08 11.92 15.12
C ILE A 171 -19.21 12.87 15.94
N GLY A 172 -18.84 14.01 15.39
CA GLY A 172 -18.00 15.01 16.06
C GLY A 172 -18.60 15.51 17.38
N PRO A 173 -19.83 16.03 17.39
CA PRO A 173 -20.49 16.50 18.62
C PRO A 173 -20.66 15.42 19.68
N VAL A 174 -21.12 14.21 19.31
CA VAL A 174 -21.45 13.13 20.25
C VAL A 174 -20.18 12.47 20.81
N LEU A 175 -19.20 12.21 19.96
CA LEU A 175 -17.93 11.58 20.37
C LEU A 175 -16.87 12.59 20.80
N ARG A 176 -17.15 13.90 20.68
CA ARG A 176 -16.22 15.00 21.00
C ARG A 176 -14.84 14.80 20.34
N CYS A 177 -14.84 14.44 19.08
CA CYS A 177 -13.64 14.21 18.30
C CYS A 177 -13.67 14.99 16.99
N THR A 178 -12.50 15.14 16.37
CA THR A 178 -12.33 15.78 15.05
C THR A 178 -12.19 14.74 13.93
N ALA A 179 -12.77 13.55 14.12
CA ALA A 179 -12.77 12.50 13.10
C ALA A 179 -13.59 12.93 11.89
N LEU A 180 -13.05 12.68 10.70
CA LEU A 180 -13.75 12.85 9.43
C LEU A 180 -14.01 11.48 8.80
N LEU A 181 -15.28 11.18 8.56
CA LEU A 181 -15.71 10.00 7.82
C LEU A 181 -15.60 10.29 6.33
N CYS A 182 -14.73 9.56 5.63
CA CYS A 182 -14.41 9.81 4.23
C CYS A 182 -15.24 8.93 3.28
N MET A 183 -15.52 7.70 3.68
CA MET A 183 -16.19 6.70 2.85
C MET A 183 -16.95 5.69 3.73
N VAL A 184 -18.04 5.15 3.20
CA VAL A 184 -18.77 4.01 3.77
C VAL A 184 -18.93 2.93 2.71
N ARG A 185 -18.64 1.69 3.07
CA ARG A 185 -18.92 0.51 2.25
C ARG A 185 -19.94 -0.36 2.96
N ARG A 186 -21.07 -0.60 2.30
CA ARG A 186 -22.19 -1.40 2.79
C ARG A 186 -22.64 -2.37 1.71
N SER A 187 -22.67 -3.67 2.01
CA SER A 187 -23.16 -4.72 1.08
C SER A 187 -22.53 -4.64 -0.32
N GLY A 188 -21.22 -4.37 -0.40
CA GLY A 188 -20.47 -4.26 -1.66
C GLY A 188 -20.62 -2.91 -2.41
N GLN A 189 -21.48 -2.02 -1.95
CA GLN A 189 -21.61 -0.67 -2.49
C GLN A 189 -20.77 0.34 -1.70
N THR A 190 -20.20 1.32 -2.41
CA THR A 190 -19.36 2.36 -1.83
C THR A 190 -20.06 3.71 -1.91
N PHE A 191 -20.06 4.46 -0.82
CA PHE A 191 -20.71 5.76 -0.67
C PHE A 191 -19.72 6.79 -0.16
N ILE A 192 -19.80 8.02 -0.69
CA ILE A 192 -19.24 9.20 -0.06
C ILE A 192 -20.36 9.80 0.82
N PRO A 193 -20.28 9.64 2.16
CA PRO A 193 -21.41 9.98 3.04
C PRO A 193 -21.56 11.50 3.16
N LYS A 194 -22.81 11.95 3.16
CA LYS A 194 -23.18 13.31 3.57
C LYS A 194 -23.49 13.34 5.06
N GLY A 195 -23.68 14.52 5.60
CA GLY A 195 -23.94 14.71 7.04
C GLY A 195 -25.16 13.95 7.57
N ASP A 196 -26.17 13.74 6.74
CA ASP A 196 -27.42 13.03 7.06
C ASP A 196 -27.35 11.52 6.84
N PHE A 197 -26.21 10.99 6.37
CA PHE A 197 -26.05 9.56 6.14
C PHE A 197 -26.04 8.80 7.46
N ILE A 198 -26.91 7.79 7.56
CA ILE A 198 -27.06 6.95 8.78
C ILE A 198 -26.15 5.74 8.70
N LEU A 199 -25.32 5.55 9.72
CA LEU A 199 -24.41 4.44 9.89
C LEU A 199 -25.10 3.20 10.46
N HIS A 200 -24.67 2.00 10.05
CA HIS A 200 -25.19 0.73 10.53
C HIS A 200 -24.04 -0.18 11.01
N ALA A 201 -24.36 -1.09 11.92
CA ALA A 201 -23.45 -2.16 12.26
C ALA A 201 -23.11 -2.98 10.99
N GLY A 202 -21.85 -3.44 10.89
CA GLY A 202 -21.34 -4.14 9.72
C GLY A 202 -20.87 -3.25 8.57
N ASP A 203 -21.10 -1.93 8.62
CA ASP A 203 -20.49 -1.00 7.66
C ASP A 203 -18.97 -1.00 7.81
N ASP A 204 -18.25 -1.04 6.69
CA ASP A 204 -16.83 -0.70 6.66
C ASP A 204 -16.71 0.80 6.38
N ILE A 205 -16.08 1.53 7.28
CA ILE A 205 -15.93 2.99 7.19
C ILE A 205 -14.46 3.37 7.07
N THR A 206 -14.16 4.33 6.19
CA THR A 206 -12.83 4.95 6.09
C THR A 206 -12.84 6.29 6.81
N VAL A 207 -11.95 6.44 7.79
CA VAL A 207 -11.89 7.63 8.64
C VAL A 207 -10.50 8.25 8.71
N ILE A 208 -10.43 9.57 8.83
CA ILE A 208 -9.22 10.30 9.24
C ILE A 208 -9.43 10.76 10.69
N ILE A 209 -8.50 10.41 11.57
CA ILE A 209 -8.55 10.75 12.98
C ILE A 209 -7.17 11.30 13.39
N PRO A 210 -7.11 12.43 14.11
CA PRO A 210 -5.86 12.89 14.69
C PRO A 210 -5.26 11.82 15.63
N PRO A 211 -3.93 11.56 15.60
CA PRO A 211 -3.31 10.49 16.39
C PRO A 211 -3.61 10.57 17.89
N ASN A 212 -3.68 11.77 18.43
CA ASN A 212 -3.99 12.00 19.84
C ASN A 212 -5.46 11.70 20.21
N GLU A 213 -6.36 11.57 19.25
CA GLU A 213 -7.77 11.27 19.45
C GLU A 213 -8.14 9.82 19.09
N GLN A 214 -7.25 9.09 18.42
CA GLN A 214 -7.52 7.75 17.91
C GLN A 214 -7.93 6.76 19.01
N ALA A 215 -7.17 6.68 20.11
CA ALA A 215 -7.46 5.76 21.20
C ALA A 215 -8.83 6.03 21.84
N ASP A 216 -9.18 7.30 22.03
CA ASP A 216 -10.46 7.70 22.59
C ASP A 216 -11.62 7.41 21.62
N PHE A 217 -11.42 7.67 20.33
CA PHE A 217 -12.40 7.37 19.30
C PHE A 217 -12.71 5.86 19.27
N PHE A 218 -11.70 5.01 19.14
CA PHE A 218 -11.88 3.54 19.08
C PHE A 218 -12.59 3.02 20.33
N ARG A 219 -12.19 3.47 21.51
CA ARG A 219 -12.84 3.09 22.76
C ARG A 219 -14.31 3.49 22.78
N GLN A 220 -14.67 4.70 22.32
CA GLN A 220 -16.03 5.20 22.33
C GLN A 220 -16.95 4.45 21.36
N ILE A 221 -16.44 4.01 20.23
CA ILE A 221 -17.22 3.25 19.22
C ILE A 221 -17.27 1.75 19.51
N GLY A 222 -16.66 1.29 20.62
CA GLY A 222 -16.66 -0.11 21.04
C GLY A 222 -15.71 -1.00 20.19
N VAL A 223 -14.78 -0.38 19.47
CA VAL A 223 -13.77 -1.13 18.72
C VAL A 223 -12.57 -1.37 19.62
N PRO A 224 -12.20 -2.64 19.90
CA PRO A 224 -11.02 -2.93 20.71
C PRO A 224 -9.78 -2.27 20.07
N ASN A 225 -9.06 -1.48 20.84
CA ASN A 225 -7.79 -0.90 20.41
C ASN A 225 -6.69 -1.23 21.41
N ASP A 226 -6.64 -2.51 21.79
CA ASP A 226 -5.60 -3.00 22.68
C ASP A 226 -4.28 -2.91 21.93
N HIS A 227 -3.36 -2.09 22.46
CA HIS A 227 -2.04 -1.96 21.90
C HIS A 227 -1.31 -3.31 21.93
N ILE A 228 -0.95 -3.80 20.75
CA ILE A 228 -0.09 -4.97 20.62
C ILE A 228 1.31 -4.63 21.17
N ARG A 229 1.78 -5.40 22.13
CA ARG A 229 3.08 -5.21 22.79
C ARG A 229 4.08 -6.29 22.43
N SER A 230 3.61 -7.41 21.89
CA SER A 230 4.45 -8.56 21.54
C SER A 230 4.04 -9.15 20.19
N ALA A 231 5.04 -9.51 19.39
CA ALA A 231 4.87 -10.17 18.11
C ALA A 231 5.78 -11.40 18.00
N MET A 232 5.21 -12.52 17.54
CA MET A 232 5.93 -13.74 17.19
C MET A 232 5.96 -13.88 15.67
N LEU A 233 7.16 -13.93 15.09
CA LEU A 233 7.39 -14.06 13.66
C LEU A 233 7.97 -15.44 13.36
N ILE A 234 7.35 -16.19 12.46
CA ILE A 234 7.85 -17.50 12.02
C ILE A 234 8.52 -17.36 10.66
N GLY A 235 9.81 -17.68 10.63
CA GLY A 235 10.72 -17.51 9.51
C GLY A 235 11.51 -16.19 9.57
N GLY A 236 12.85 -16.27 9.50
CA GLY A 236 13.80 -15.15 9.59
C GLY A 236 14.14 -14.50 8.25
N GLY A 237 13.21 -14.50 7.28
CA GLY A 237 13.41 -13.89 5.96
C GLY A 237 13.56 -12.37 5.97
N LYS A 238 13.72 -11.75 4.77
CA LYS A 238 13.88 -10.28 4.64
C LYS A 238 12.64 -9.51 5.14
N ILE A 239 11.42 -10.05 4.95
CA ILE A 239 10.19 -9.42 5.49
C ILE A 239 10.25 -9.38 7.01
N SER A 240 10.60 -10.50 7.65
CA SER A 240 10.71 -10.58 9.11
C SER A 240 11.77 -9.64 9.66
N TYR A 241 12.90 -9.48 8.98
CA TYR A 241 13.94 -8.51 9.32
C TYR A 241 13.41 -7.08 9.36
N PHE A 242 12.81 -6.63 8.25
CA PHE A 242 12.26 -5.27 8.16
C PHE A 242 11.09 -5.06 9.12
N LEU A 243 10.21 -6.05 9.26
CA LEU A 243 9.09 -5.99 10.19
C LEU A 243 9.58 -5.88 11.64
N ALA A 244 10.52 -6.71 12.04
CA ALA A 244 11.10 -6.67 13.38
C ALA A 244 11.73 -5.31 13.68
N LYS A 245 12.51 -4.73 12.76
CA LYS A 245 13.09 -3.39 12.90
C LYS A 245 12.00 -2.33 13.15
N LEU A 246 10.94 -2.33 12.33
CA LEU A 246 9.81 -1.38 12.48
C LEU A 246 9.03 -1.56 13.78
N LEU A 247 8.85 -2.80 14.25
CA LEU A 247 8.13 -3.10 15.49
C LEU A 247 8.96 -2.72 16.71
N LEU A 248 10.26 -3.02 16.72
CA LEU A 248 11.20 -2.63 17.79
C LEU A 248 11.27 -1.10 17.91
N ASP A 249 11.37 -0.38 16.79
CA ASP A 249 11.35 1.09 16.77
C ASP A 249 10.04 1.67 17.33
N SER A 250 8.96 0.89 17.28
CA SER A 250 7.65 1.24 17.84
C SER A 250 7.45 0.76 19.29
N GLY A 251 8.49 0.18 19.93
CA GLY A 251 8.43 -0.31 21.30
C GLY A 251 7.71 -1.66 21.47
N ILE A 252 7.49 -2.40 20.38
CA ILE A 252 6.87 -3.73 20.39
C ILE A 252 7.98 -4.79 20.52
N SER A 253 7.86 -5.70 21.48
CA SER A 253 8.81 -6.81 21.65
C SER A 253 8.61 -7.83 20.53
N VAL A 254 9.73 -8.30 19.96
CA VAL A 254 9.72 -9.22 18.82
C VAL A 254 10.47 -10.50 19.15
N LYS A 255 9.86 -11.62 18.83
CA LYS A 255 10.46 -12.94 18.82
C LYS A 255 10.43 -13.51 17.41
N ILE A 256 11.57 -14.01 16.91
CA ILE A 256 11.69 -14.63 15.59
C ILE A 256 12.11 -16.09 15.79
N ILE A 257 11.35 -17.02 15.20
CA ILE A 257 11.70 -18.45 15.15
C ILE A 257 12.19 -18.75 13.74
N GLU A 258 13.43 -19.22 13.61
CA GLU A 258 14.10 -19.51 12.33
C GLU A 258 14.83 -20.86 12.42
N ASN A 259 14.71 -21.67 11.37
CA ASN A 259 15.25 -23.04 11.37
C ASN A 259 16.72 -23.13 10.91
N ARG A 260 17.28 -22.06 10.34
CA ARG A 260 18.66 -22.00 9.87
C ARG A 260 19.54 -21.28 10.86
N LEU A 261 20.55 -21.97 11.39
CA LEU A 261 21.45 -21.43 12.39
C LEU A 261 22.23 -20.21 11.88
N ASP A 262 22.79 -20.28 10.66
CA ASP A 262 23.51 -19.17 10.03
C ASP A 262 22.64 -17.90 9.93
N ARG A 263 21.34 -18.08 9.68
CA ARG A 263 20.41 -16.97 9.62
C ARG A 263 20.06 -16.42 11.01
N CYS A 264 19.96 -17.28 12.01
CA CYS A 264 19.76 -16.86 13.41
C CYS A 264 20.94 -16.00 13.89
N GLU A 265 22.17 -16.41 13.61
CA GLU A 265 23.37 -15.66 13.97
C GLU A 265 23.36 -14.26 13.32
N ALA A 266 23.14 -14.20 12.00
CA ALA A 266 23.05 -12.92 11.29
C ALA A 266 21.93 -12.01 11.81
N LEU A 267 20.74 -12.57 12.13
CA LEU A 267 19.64 -11.79 12.70
C LEU A 267 19.94 -11.28 14.11
N SER A 268 20.66 -12.03 14.93
CA SER A 268 21.05 -11.63 16.28
C SER A 268 21.98 -10.43 16.27
N GLU A 269 22.87 -10.33 15.26
CA GLU A 269 23.74 -9.18 15.06
C GLU A 269 22.96 -7.95 14.55
N LEU A 270 22.07 -8.17 13.57
CA LEU A 270 21.32 -7.10 12.91
C LEU A 270 20.16 -6.54 13.75
N LEU A 271 19.61 -7.33 14.69
CA LEU A 271 18.43 -7.00 15.49
C LEU A 271 18.68 -7.26 16.98
N PRO A 272 19.57 -6.51 17.64
CA PRO A 272 19.96 -6.78 19.04
C PRO A 272 18.80 -6.63 20.04
N GLY A 273 17.69 -5.99 19.64
CA GLY A 273 16.47 -5.87 20.46
C GLY A 273 15.46 -7.00 20.28
N ALA A 274 15.67 -7.92 19.33
CA ALA A 274 14.78 -9.05 19.10
C ALA A 274 15.27 -10.31 19.82
N THR A 275 14.35 -11.18 20.21
CA THR A 275 14.68 -12.55 20.68
C THR A 275 14.71 -13.48 19.47
N ILE A 276 15.86 -14.05 19.16
CA ILE A 276 16.01 -14.98 18.03
C ILE A 276 16.09 -16.41 18.59
N ILE A 277 15.20 -17.27 18.11
CA ILE A 277 15.10 -18.67 18.49
C ILE A 277 15.48 -19.54 17.29
N HIS A 278 16.49 -20.39 17.46
CA HIS A 278 16.82 -21.40 16.47
C HIS A 278 15.92 -22.62 16.67
N GLY A 279 15.04 -22.89 15.70
CA GLY A 279 14.13 -24.03 15.77
C GLY A 279 13.17 -24.09 14.59
N ASP A 280 12.45 -25.20 14.51
CA ASP A 280 11.43 -25.41 13.50
C ASP A 280 10.11 -24.77 13.97
N GLY A 281 9.63 -23.76 13.25
CA GLY A 281 8.37 -23.08 13.55
C GLY A 281 7.12 -23.96 13.42
N THR A 282 7.23 -25.19 12.88
CA THR A 282 6.13 -26.16 12.83
C THR A 282 6.10 -27.07 14.07
N ASP A 283 7.11 -27.01 14.92
CA ASP A 283 7.16 -27.72 16.20
C ASP A 283 6.23 -27.04 17.22
N ARG A 284 5.19 -27.78 17.63
CA ARG A 284 4.18 -27.28 18.57
C ARG A 284 4.73 -27.05 19.96
N ASP A 285 5.58 -27.96 20.42
CA ASP A 285 6.14 -27.88 21.77
C ASP A 285 7.02 -26.64 21.87
N LEU A 286 7.82 -26.37 20.85
CA LEU A 286 8.60 -25.13 20.73
C LEU A 286 7.72 -23.88 20.74
N LEU A 287 6.63 -23.86 19.96
CA LEU A 287 5.73 -22.71 19.92
C LEU A 287 5.08 -22.44 21.28
N ASP A 288 4.70 -23.49 22.01
CA ASP A 288 4.08 -23.39 23.32
C ASP A 288 5.11 -22.94 24.38
N GLU A 289 6.32 -23.47 24.38
CA GLU A 289 7.44 -23.05 25.23
C GLU A 289 7.78 -21.57 25.00
N GLU A 290 7.81 -21.14 23.73
CA GLU A 290 8.10 -19.77 23.35
C GLU A 290 6.92 -18.81 23.54
N GLY A 291 5.78 -19.30 24.01
CA GLY A 291 4.66 -18.51 24.49
C GLY A 291 3.64 -18.11 23.43
N LEU A 292 3.34 -18.97 22.47
CA LEU A 292 2.31 -18.77 21.46
C LEU A 292 0.99 -18.30 22.07
N ALA A 293 0.53 -18.91 23.16
CA ALA A 293 -0.73 -18.56 23.81
C ALA A 293 -0.80 -17.13 24.35
N ARG A 294 0.37 -16.49 24.55
CA ARG A 294 0.48 -15.14 25.12
C ARG A 294 0.92 -14.07 24.13
N CYS A 295 1.27 -14.46 22.89
CA CYS A 295 1.61 -13.47 21.89
C CYS A 295 0.36 -12.70 21.44
N GLU A 296 0.53 -11.42 21.13
CA GLU A 296 -0.58 -10.54 20.73
C GLU A 296 -0.65 -10.36 19.21
N ALA A 297 0.46 -10.58 18.49
CA ALA A 297 0.50 -10.72 17.04
C ALA A 297 1.30 -11.97 16.65
N PHE A 298 0.81 -12.73 15.68
CA PHE A 298 1.47 -13.90 15.12
C PHE A 298 1.60 -13.76 13.62
N CYS A 299 2.82 -13.86 13.09
CA CYS A 299 3.12 -13.64 11.69
C CYS A 299 3.79 -14.88 11.08
N ALA A 300 3.08 -15.62 10.25
CA ALA A 300 3.62 -16.75 9.48
C ALA A 300 4.25 -16.22 8.18
N LEU A 301 5.59 -16.14 8.12
CA LEU A 301 6.36 -15.46 7.07
C LEU A 301 7.41 -16.37 6.41
N THR A 302 7.26 -17.70 6.52
CA THR A 302 8.19 -18.67 5.93
C THR A 302 8.22 -18.61 4.39
N GLY A 303 9.06 -19.45 3.79
CA GLY A 303 9.15 -19.59 2.32
C GLY A 303 7.98 -20.34 1.68
N MET A 304 7.18 -21.08 2.46
CA MET A 304 6.16 -22.02 2.01
C MET A 304 4.75 -21.54 2.39
N ASP A 305 3.90 -21.34 1.39
CA ASP A 305 2.54 -20.80 1.58
C ASP A 305 1.67 -21.77 2.38
N GLU A 306 1.77 -23.06 2.09
CA GLU A 306 1.04 -24.15 2.75
C GLU A 306 1.37 -24.22 4.24
N GLU A 307 2.65 -24.09 4.58
CA GLU A 307 3.14 -24.04 5.96
C GLU A 307 2.62 -22.80 6.69
N ASN A 308 2.68 -21.64 6.06
CA ASN A 308 2.17 -20.40 6.63
C ASN A 308 0.66 -20.49 6.94
N ILE A 309 -0.12 -21.11 6.06
CA ILE A 309 -1.56 -21.33 6.26
C ILE A 309 -1.79 -22.27 7.45
N LEU A 310 -1.08 -23.39 7.53
CA LEU A 310 -1.20 -24.34 8.64
C LEU A 310 -0.80 -23.72 9.96
N LEU A 311 0.29 -22.97 10.02
CA LEU A 311 0.74 -22.24 11.19
C LEU A 311 -0.29 -21.22 11.67
N ALA A 312 -0.88 -20.46 10.75
CA ALA A 312 -1.90 -19.48 11.09
C ALA A 312 -3.19 -20.15 11.62
N LEU A 313 -3.61 -21.27 11.00
CA LEU A 313 -4.76 -22.07 11.49
C LEU A 313 -4.48 -22.65 12.87
N HIS A 314 -3.26 -23.12 13.14
CA HIS A 314 -2.85 -23.62 14.45
C HIS A 314 -2.88 -22.47 15.47
N ALA A 315 -2.21 -21.37 15.20
CA ALA A 315 -2.18 -20.19 16.07
C ALA A 315 -3.60 -19.67 16.38
N GLY A 316 -4.48 -19.56 15.38
CA GLY A 316 -5.85 -19.09 15.57
C GLY A 316 -6.71 -19.95 16.50
N ARG A 317 -6.30 -21.21 16.78
CA ARG A 317 -6.96 -22.09 17.76
C ARG A 317 -6.38 -21.97 19.18
N HIS A 318 -5.14 -21.51 19.31
CA HIS A 318 -4.40 -21.52 20.57
C HIS A 318 -4.16 -20.12 21.14
N THR A 319 -4.37 -19.07 20.35
CA THR A 319 -4.19 -17.68 20.80
C THR A 319 -5.29 -16.78 20.26
N LYS A 320 -5.46 -15.61 20.89
CA LYS A 320 -6.29 -14.50 20.39
C LYS A 320 -5.47 -13.46 19.62
N ALA A 321 -4.22 -13.80 19.27
CA ALA A 321 -3.33 -12.92 18.55
C ALA A 321 -3.92 -12.46 17.20
N LYS A 322 -3.58 -11.25 16.78
CA LYS A 322 -3.83 -10.83 15.40
C LYS A 322 -2.92 -11.63 14.48
N LEU A 323 -3.52 -12.32 13.49
CA LEU A 323 -2.81 -13.23 12.60
C LEU A 323 -2.45 -12.53 11.30
N PHE A 324 -1.21 -12.76 10.83
CA PHE A 324 -0.72 -12.33 9.52
C PHE A 324 -0.11 -13.53 8.79
N THR A 325 -0.62 -13.81 7.61
CA THR A 325 -0.25 -15.00 6.84
C THR A 325 0.28 -14.60 5.47
N LYS A 326 1.56 -14.87 5.23
CA LYS A 326 2.16 -14.62 3.92
C LYS A 326 1.75 -15.71 2.94
N VAL A 327 1.16 -15.30 1.81
CA VAL A 327 0.78 -16.16 0.70
C VAL A 327 1.29 -15.56 -0.61
N ASN A 328 2.08 -16.32 -1.36
CA ASN A 328 2.66 -15.87 -2.64
C ASN A 328 1.90 -16.40 -3.86
N ARG A 329 1.14 -17.50 -3.73
CA ARG A 329 0.37 -18.14 -4.81
C ARG A 329 -1.10 -17.74 -4.71
N VAL A 330 -1.69 -17.37 -5.84
CA VAL A 330 -3.05 -16.80 -5.91
C VAL A 330 -4.09 -17.82 -6.39
N ASN A 331 -3.66 -19.02 -6.80
CA ASN A 331 -4.52 -20.00 -7.51
C ASN A 331 -5.75 -20.52 -6.75
N PHE A 332 -5.90 -20.18 -5.46
CA PHE A 332 -7.02 -20.60 -4.61
C PHE A 332 -7.56 -19.44 -3.76
N GLU A 333 -7.66 -18.25 -4.34
CA GLU A 333 -7.97 -17.02 -3.62
C GLU A 333 -9.29 -17.09 -2.84
N GLU A 334 -10.34 -17.64 -3.44
CA GLU A 334 -11.64 -17.82 -2.78
C GLU A 334 -11.55 -18.75 -1.56
N VAL A 335 -10.79 -19.84 -1.70
CA VAL A 335 -10.59 -20.80 -0.61
C VAL A 335 -9.78 -20.16 0.51
N ILE A 336 -8.66 -19.49 0.17
CA ILE A 336 -7.80 -18.81 1.13
C ILE A 336 -8.57 -17.71 1.86
N GLY A 337 -9.40 -16.95 1.15
CA GLY A 337 -10.22 -15.88 1.72
C GLY A 337 -11.31 -16.38 2.70
N SER A 338 -11.70 -17.66 2.62
CA SER A 338 -12.67 -18.28 3.53
C SER A 338 -12.03 -18.87 4.80
N LEU A 339 -10.70 -19.00 4.84
CA LEU A 339 -9.99 -19.60 5.97
C LEU A 339 -9.78 -18.57 7.10
N PRO A 340 -9.87 -18.97 8.39
CA PRO A 340 -9.62 -18.09 9.52
C PRO A 340 -8.10 -17.92 9.80
N ILE A 341 -7.36 -17.41 8.81
CA ILE A 341 -5.91 -17.23 8.85
C ILE A 341 -5.47 -15.77 9.06
N GLY A 342 -6.42 -14.92 9.42
CA GLY A 342 -6.16 -13.49 9.65
C GLY A 342 -5.88 -12.71 8.38
N THR A 343 -5.04 -11.69 8.47
CA THR A 343 -4.69 -10.84 7.33
C THR A 343 -3.73 -11.56 6.39
N VAL A 344 -4.17 -11.78 5.15
CA VAL A 344 -3.33 -12.38 4.10
C VAL A 344 -2.41 -11.31 3.50
N VAL A 345 -1.11 -11.56 3.55
CA VAL A 345 -0.07 -10.65 3.07
C VAL A 345 0.51 -11.18 1.76
N ARG A 346 0.44 -10.37 0.71
CA ARG A 346 0.86 -10.73 -0.66
C ARG A 346 1.94 -9.78 -1.17
N PRO A 347 3.23 -10.06 -0.93
CA PRO A 347 4.33 -9.15 -1.28
C PRO A 347 4.41 -8.77 -2.76
N LYS A 348 4.02 -9.68 -3.65
CA LYS A 348 4.02 -9.44 -5.10
C LYS A 348 2.94 -8.44 -5.51
N GLN A 349 1.73 -8.63 -4.99
CA GLN A 349 0.60 -7.75 -5.27
C GLN A 349 0.87 -6.35 -4.72
N THR A 350 1.36 -6.24 -3.49
CA THR A 350 1.78 -4.96 -2.90
C THR A 350 2.79 -4.23 -3.78
N THR A 351 3.73 -4.97 -4.41
CA THR A 351 4.71 -4.38 -5.32
C THR A 351 4.08 -3.89 -6.61
N ALA A 352 3.22 -4.71 -7.22
CA ALA A 352 2.55 -4.36 -8.47
C ALA A 352 1.62 -3.14 -8.26
N GLU A 353 0.90 -3.09 -7.16
CA GLU A 353 0.07 -1.94 -6.77
C GLU A 353 0.87 -0.66 -6.61
N LEU A 354 2.03 -0.70 -5.93
CA LEU A 354 2.90 0.47 -5.74
C LEU A 354 3.47 0.98 -7.08
N ILE A 355 3.90 0.07 -7.95
CA ILE A 355 4.40 0.44 -9.28
C ILE A 355 3.25 0.98 -10.15
N GLY A 356 2.08 0.33 -10.12
CA GLY A 356 0.89 0.79 -10.83
C GLY A 356 0.43 2.18 -10.36
N GLN A 357 0.47 2.45 -9.06
CA GLN A 357 0.21 3.79 -8.51
C GLN A 357 1.20 4.83 -9.08
N TYR A 358 2.49 4.50 -9.08
CA TYR A 358 3.51 5.38 -9.65
C TYR A 358 3.29 5.61 -11.15
N THR A 359 2.97 4.56 -11.92
CA THR A 359 2.73 4.63 -13.36
C THR A 359 1.52 5.51 -13.66
N ARG A 360 0.43 5.36 -12.92
CA ARG A 360 -0.76 6.22 -13.02
C ARG A 360 -0.45 7.67 -12.65
N ALA A 361 0.29 7.90 -11.55
CA ALA A 361 0.73 9.24 -11.17
C ALA A 361 1.61 9.88 -12.24
N MET A 362 2.47 9.09 -12.91
CA MET A 362 3.33 9.58 -14.00
C MET A 362 2.54 9.89 -15.27
N GLN A 363 1.57 9.07 -15.66
CA GLN A 363 0.64 9.40 -16.77
C GLN A 363 -0.08 10.71 -16.49
N ASN A 364 -0.50 10.87 -15.27
CA ASN A 364 -1.21 12.05 -14.81
C ASN A 364 -0.30 13.29 -14.76
N SER A 365 0.98 13.16 -14.43
CA SER A 365 1.95 14.27 -14.32
C SER A 365 2.36 14.91 -15.65
N MET A 366 2.06 14.29 -16.78
CA MET A 366 2.19 14.94 -18.11
C MET A 366 1.09 16.00 -18.36
N GLY A 367 0.40 16.44 -17.29
CA GLY A 367 -0.67 17.45 -17.28
C GLY A 367 -1.48 17.45 -15.98
N SER A 368 -1.05 16.75 -14.94
CA SER A 368 -1.78 16.49 -13.70
C SER A 368 -1.06 16.98 -12.45
N ASN A 369 -1.84 17.32 -11.43
CA ASN A 369 -1.40 17.73 -10.10
C ASN A 369 -1.48 16.60 -9.05
N VAL A 370 -1.63 15.33 -9.46
CA VAL A 370 -1.70 14.16 -8.55
C VAL A 370 -0.32 13.78 -8.05
N GLU A 371 -0.09 13.83 -6.73
CA GLU A 371 1.15 13.37 -6.09
C GLU A 371 1.08 11.90 -5.66
N THR A 372 -0.09 11.45 -5.19
CA THR A 372 -0.28 10.06 -4.69
C THR A 372 -1.69 9.60 -4.99
N LEU A 373 -1.85 8.31 -5.34
CA LEU A 373 -3.14 7.66 -5.53
C LEU A 373 -3.16 6.33 -4.78
N HIS A 374 -4.20 6.08 -4.00
CA HIS A 374 -4.50 4.81 -3.36
C HIS A 374 -5.88 4.32 -3.73
N GLN A 375 -6.02 3.04 -4.03
CA GLN A 375 -7.34 2.42 -4.16
C GLN A 375 -7.89 2.08 -2.77
N LEU A 376 -9.10 2.54 -2.48
CA LEU A 376 -9.83 2.24 -1.26
C LEU A 376 -10.86 1.13 -1.55
N GLY A 377 -10.45 -0.13 -1.31
CA GLY A 377 -11.27 -1.28 -1.67
C GLY A 377 -11.63 -1.31 -3.17
N ASN A 378 -12.79 -1.92 -3.51
CA ASN A 378 -13.18 -2.14 -4.91
C ASN A 378 -13.99 -0.99 -5.53
N GLY A 379 -14.05 0.21 -4.96
CA GLY A 379 -15.01 1.20 -5.48
C GLY A 379 -14.67 2.65 -5.31
N ALA A 380 -13.57 3.02 -4.67
CA ALA A 380 -13.16 4.40 -4.49
C ALA A 380 -11.65 4.56 -4.63
N GLU A 381 -11.24 5.80 -4.89
CA GLU A 381 -9.84 6.21 -4.94
C GLU A 381 -9.62 7.36 -3.95
N ALA A 382 -8.47 7.33 -3.28
CA ALA A 382 -7.98 8.47 -2.54
C ALA A 382 -6.77 9.05 -3.28
N LEU A 383 -6.84 10.33 -3.58
CA LEU A 383 -5.84 11.05 -4.37
C LEU A 383 -5.25 12.19 -3.56
N GLU A 384 -3.95 12.38 -3.66
CA GLU A 384 -3.25 13.55 -3.13
C GLU A 384 -2.91 14.49 -4.29
N PHE A 385 -3.45 15.70 -4.26
CA PHE A 385 -3.20 16.73 -5.25
C PHE A 385 -2.37 17.87 -4.68
N ARG A 386 -1.48 18.42 -5.48
CA ARG A 386 -0.83 19.68 -5.17
C ARG A 386 -1.70 20.85 -5.65
N VAL A 387 -1.94 21.82 -4.79
CA VAL A 387 -2.67 23.04 -5.14
C VAL A 387 -1.74 24.00 -5.88
N ALA A 388 -1.94 24.10 -7.20
CA ALA A 388 -1.20 24.98 -8.10
C ALA A 388 -2.10 25.96 -8.88
N ALA A 389 -3.40 25.68 -8.97
CA ALA A 389 -4.34 26.49 -9.73
C ALA A 389 -4.76 27.76 -9.00
N HIS A 390 -4.56 28.92 -9.60
CA HIS A 390 -4.88 30.23 -9.03
C HIS A 390 -6.38 30.40 -8.71
N ASP A 391 -7.27 29.81 -9.49
CA ASP A 391 -8.72 29.98 -9.40
C ASP A 391 -9.32 29.32 -8.14
N LEU A 392 -8.59 28.40 -7.49
CA LEU A 392 -9.03 27.70 -6.30
C LEU A 392 -8.50 28.31 -4.99
N ILE A 393 -7.55 29.23 -5.12
CA ILE A 393 -6.86 29.83 -3.98
C ILE A 393 -7.70 30.93 -3.34
N GLY A 394 -7.91 30.82 -2.03
CA GLY A 394 -8.61 31.83 -1.24
C GLY A 394 -10.14 31.74 -1.32
N VAL A 395 -10.72 30.82 -2.08
CA VAL A 395 -12.17 30.56 -2.09
C VAL A 395 -12.52 29.64 -0.91
N PRO A 396 -13.54 29.97 -0.10
CA PRO A 396 -14.03 29.07 0.95
C PRO A 396 -14.57 27.76 0.34
N LEU A 397 -14.28 26.63 0.98
CA LEU A 397 -14.66 25.31 0.46
C LEU A 397 -16.19 25.15 0.30
N HIS A 398 -16.99 25.81 1.13
CA HIS A 398 -18.46 25.75 1.02
C HIS A 398 -19.01 26.49 -0.21
N ASP A 399 -18.23 27.42 -0.79
CA ASP A 399 -18.60 28.14 -2.02
C ASP A 399 -18.13 27.40 -3.29
N MET A 400 -17.33 26.36 -3.14
CA MET A 400 -16.84 25.57 -4.25
C MET A 400 -17.91 24.55 -4.71
N PRO A 401 -18.20 24.45 -6.03
CA PRO A 401 -19.19 23.50 -6.57
C PRO A 401 -18.63 22.06 -6.62
N ILE A 402 -18.23 21.53 -5.45
CA ILE A 402 -17.67 20.18 -5.34
C ILE A 402 -18.74 19.14 -5.70
N ARG A 403 -18.33 18.13 -6.47
CA ARG A 403 -19.20 17.02 -6.90
C ARG A 403 -19.68 16.21 -5.70
N GLN A 404 -20.82 15.53 -5.87
CA GLN A 404 -21.43 14.73 -4.80
C GLN A 404 -20.69 13.41 -4.53
N ASP A 405 -19.95 12.92 -5.51
CA ASP A 405 -19.15 11.70 -5.50
C ASP A 405 -17.69 11.94 -5.04
N VAL A 406 -17.42 13.13 -4.48
CA VAL A 406 -16.08 13.58 -4.06
C VAL A 406 -16.13 14.20 -2.67
N LEU A 407 -15.13 13.89 -1.85
CA LEU A 407 -14.92 14.53 -0.56
C LEU A 407 -13.46 14.99 -0.43
N LEU A 408 -13.25 16.27 -0.11
CA LEU A 408 -11.94 16.79 0.28
C LEU A 408 -11.71 16.44 1.75
N CYS A 409 -10.80 15.51 2.02
CA CYS A 409 -10.65 14.86 3.32
C CYS A 409 -9.60 15.50 4.21
N CYS A 410 -8.53 16.06 3.63
CA CYS A 410 -7.46 16.66 4.42
C CYS A 410 -6.70 17.69 3.59
N ILE A 411 -6.25 18.77 4.25
CA ILE A 411 -5.32 19.75 3.70
C ILE A 411 -4.00 19.60 4.47
N ASN A 412 -2.92 19.34 3.77
CA ASN A 412 -1.57 19.37 4.32
C ASN A 412 -0.90 20.68 3.94
N ARG A 413 -0.76 21.56 4.91
CA ARG A 413 -0.14 22.87 4.76
C ARG A 413 1.20 22.92 5.48
N LYS A 414 2.30 22.90 4.73
CA LYS A 414 3.67 22.93 5.28
C LYS A 414 3.89 21.84 6.35
N GLY A 415 3.33 20.64 6.15
CA GLY A 415 3.43 19.53 7.09
C GLY A 415 2.39 19.53 8.24
N ARG A 416 1.57 20.58 8.36
CA ARG A 416 0.44 20.61 9.31
C ARG A 416 -0.81 20.05 8.65
N ARG A 417 -1.43 19.09 9.32
CA ARG A 417 -2.72 18.49 8.92
C ARG A 417 -3.87 19.40 9.33
N ILE A 418 -4.81 19.60 8.42
CA ILE A 418 -6.04 20.34 8.64
C ILE A 418 -7.18 19.46 8.13
N ILE A 419 -8.09 19.05 9.03
CA ILE A 419 -9.36 18.46 8.61
C ILE A 419 -10.24 19.63 8.16
N PRO A 420 -10.64 19.69 6.87
CA PRO A 420 -11.22 20.87 6.27
C PRO A 420 -12.64 21.12 6.81
N ARG A 421 -12.95 22.38 6.99
CA ARG A 421 -14.30 22.89 7.26
C ARG A 421 -14.75 23.76 6.10
N GLY A 422 -16.05 23.97 5.95
CA GLY A 422 -16.58 24.78 4.86
C GLY A 422 -15.98 26.19 4.76
N SER A 423 -15.56 26.80 5.88
CA SER A 423 -14.92 28.12 5.90
C SER A 423 -13.42 28.11 5.58
N ASP A 424 -12.79 26.94 5.47
CA ASP A 424 -11.38 26.86 5.14
C ASP A 424 -11.15 27.18 3.67
N VAL A 425 -9.94 27.70 3.37
CA VAL A 425 -9.50 28.07 2.02
C VAL A 425 -8.22 27.32 1.65
N LEU A 426 -8.10 26.96 0.38
CA LEU A 426 -6.86 26.42 -0.18
C LEU A 426 -5.85 27.53 -0.43
N ARG A 427 -4.56 27.19 -0.29
CA ARG A 427 -3.43 28.08 -0.54
C ARG A 427 -2.44 27.44 -1.50
N GLU A 428 -1.70 28.25 -2.21
CA GLU A 428 -0.61 27.80 -3.06
C GLU A 428 0.39 26.96 -2.27
N GLY A 429 0.75 25.79 -2.82
CA GLY A 429 1.68 24.85 -2.20
C GLY A 429 1.07 23.95 -1.11
N ASP A 430 -0.24 24.07 -0.83
CA ASP A 430 -0.95 23.05 -0.06
C ASP A 430 -0.98 21.73 -0.86
N THR A 431 -1.01 20.60 -0.15
CA THR A 431 -1.48 19.34 -0.75
C THR A 431 -2.80 18.95 -0.14
N VAL A 432 -3.71 18.46 -0.96
CA VAL A 432 -5.07 18.08 -0.54
C VAL A 432 -5.32 16.61 -0.82
N ILE A 433 -5.94 15.92 0.13
CA ILE A 433 -6.37 14.54 -0.03
C ILE A 433 -7.86 14.55 -0.33
N VAL A 434 -8.20 13.91 -1.44
CA VAL A 434 -9.56 13.79 -1.97
C VAL A 434 -9.92 12.32 -2.03
N VAL A 435 -11.10 11.94 -1.55
CA VAL A 435 -11.68 10.61 -1.74
C VAL A 435 -12.83 10.71 -2.73
N SER A 436 -12.83 9.82 -3.72
CA SER A 436 -13.84 9.81 -4.79
C SER A 436 -14.25 8.38 -5.15
N THR A 437 -15.53 8.19 -5.46
CA THR A 437 -16.02 6.95 -6.09
C THR A 437 -15.85 6.97 -7.61
N ARG A 438 -15.48 8.10 -8.18
CA ARG A 438 -15.14 8.23 -9.60
C ARG A 438 -13.65 7.87 -9.79
N ARG A 439 -13.36 7.10 -10.82
CA ARG A 439 -12.00 6.74 -11.22
C ARG A 439 -11.44 7.70 -12.27
N GLY A 440 -10.11 7.81 -12.29
CA GLY A 440 -9.38 8.52 -13.36
C GLY A 440 -9.42 10.04 -13.23
N MET A 441 -9.47 10.58 -12.02
CA MET A 441 -9.26 12.00 -11.76
C MET A 441 -7.78 12.34 -11.94
N ASN A 442 -7.49 13.34 -12.75
CA ASN A 442 -6.13 13.71 -13.15
C ASN A 442 -5.72 15.09 -12.64
N ASP A 443 -6.67 15.95 -12.38
CA ASP A 443 -6.45 17.30 -11.87
C ASP A 443 -7.37 17.62 -10.70
N LEU A 444 -6.95 18.53 -9.84
CA LEU A 444 -7.78 19.02 -8.75
C LEU A 444 -9.07 19.67 -9.25
N GLN A 445 -9.09 20.21 -10.47
CA GLN A 445 -10.28 20.75 -11.09
C GLN A 445 -11.36 19.70 -11.40
N ASP A 446 -10.98 18.42 -11.52
CA ASP A 446 -11.92 17.31 -11.76
C ASP A 446 -12.89 17.09 -10.58
N ILE A 447 -12.57 17.65 -9.40
CA ILE A 447 -13.47 17.59 -8.23
C ILE A 447 -14.73 18.44 -8.39
N PHE A 448 -14.76 19.36 -9.34
CA PHE A 448 -15.89 20.27 -9.54
C PHE A 448 -16.92 19.70 -10.52
N GLN A 449 -18.15 20.15 -10.36
CA GLN A 449 -19.19 19.89 -11.35
C GLN A 449 -18.81 20.64 -12.62
N PRO A 450 -18.95 20.03 -13.84
CA PRO A 450 -18.79 20.78 -15.06
C PRO A 450 -19.80 21.94 -15.03
N GLU A 451 -19.34 23.14 -15.39
CA GLU A 451 -20.25 24.27 -15.59
C GLU A 451 -21.40 23.82 -16.49
N ARG A 452 -22.64 24.00 -16.05
CA ARG A 452 -23.77 23.87 -16.94
C ARG A 452 -23.59 24.94 -17.97
N THR A 453 -23.22 24.58 -19.20
CA THR A 453 -23.36 25.42 -20.37
C THR A 453 -24.83 25.72 -20.51
N GLU A 454 -25.29 26.82 -19.93
CA GLU A 454 -26.55 27.43 -20.27
C GLU A 454 -26.44 27.89 -21.71
N GLY A 455 -27.23 27.28 -22.59
CA GLY A 455 -27.49 27.83 -23.92
C GLY A 455 -27.22 26.92 -25.10
N ALA A 456 -28.12 25.96 -25.33
CA ALA A 456 -28.55 25.69 -26.69
C ALA A 456 -30.05 26.04 -26.74
N PRO A 457 -30.48 27.05 -27.44
CA PRO A 457 -31.90 27.29 -27.69
C PRO A 457 -32.43 26.21 -28.63
N SER A 458 -33.64 25.76 -28.31
CA SER A 458 -34.52 24.82 -29.00
C SER A 458 -34.56 24.96 -30.52
#